data_87d73c3f0e741654ed76f324a78ec3b2
#
_entry.id   87d73c3f0e741654ed76f324a78ec3b2
#
_cell.length_a   1.000
_cell.length_b   1.000
_cell.length_c   1.000
_cell.angle_alpha   90.00
_cell.angle_beta   90.00
_cell.angle_gamma   90.00
#
_symmetry.space_group_name_H-M   'P 1'
#
loop_
_entity.id
_entity.type
_entity.pdbx_description
1 polymer ?
#
loop_
_entity_poly.entity_id
_entity_poly.type
_entity_poly.pdbx_seq_one_letter_code
_entity_poly.pdbx_strand_id
1 'polypeptide(L)'
;MNTERFIRITNLCMLFYRAEGIAFSLYDADGICQLQYTVAPDRNTQSLFQASVRDCALDIISSPSHAAYAKMLLNGGWQIIIGPVYNGRISATTVQSYMEECAISSTQKNAASSVLESAPNLNLLEFFDKAAYLYYCVDGEILDPAIYFDLMEDRENLSVGCNVAQTMM
;
A
#
# COMPACT_ATOMS: atom_id res chain seq x y z
N MET A 1 -10.67 -1.88 -19.34
CA MET A 1 -9.76 -0.71 -19.53
C MET A 1 -9.24 -0.74 -20.96
N ASN A 2 -9.25 0.37 -21.67
CA ASN A 2 -8.66 0.42 -23.01
C ASN A 2 -7.13 0.53 -22.95
N THR A 3 -6.48 0.23 -24.06
CA THR A 3 -5.01 0.20 -24.16
C THR A 3 -4.37 1.56 -23.86
N GLU A 4 -4.98 2.62 -24.35
CA GLU A 4 -4.50 4.00 -24.15
C GLU A 4 -4.47 4.40 -22.68
N ARG A 5 -5.55 4.11 -21.96
CA ARG A 5 -5.65 4.37 -20.52
C ARG A 5 -4.65 3.51 -19.72
N PHE A 6 -4.49 2.25 -20.09
CA PHE A 6 -3.51 1.36 -19.47
C PHE A 6 -2.09 1.89 -19.61
N ILE A 7 -1.69 2.31 -20.81
CA ILE A 7 -0.37 2.89 -21.07
C ILE A 7 -0.17 4.17 -20.26
N ARG A 8 -1.18 5.04 -20.23
CA ARG A 8 -1.11 6.30 -19.47
C ARG A 8 -0.93 6.05 -17.98
N ILE A 9 -1.71 5.14 -17.40
CA ILE A 9 -1.60 4.78 -15.98
C ILE A 9 -0.23 4.19 -15.68
N THR A 10 0.24 3.28 -16.51
CA THR A 10 1.56 2.67 -16.38
C THR A 10 2.66 3.75 -16.38
N ASN A 11 2.61 4.68 -17.31
CA ASN A 11 3.57 5.77 -17.40
C ASN A 11 3.53 6.68 -16.16
N LEU A 12 2.35 7.01 -15.66
CA LEU A 12 2.19 7.80 -14.44
C LEU A 12 2.79 7.08 -13.22
N CYS A 13 2.52 5.79 -13.08
CA CYS A 13 3.09 4.99 -12.01
C CYS A 13 4.62 4.89 -12.12
N MET A 14 5.16 4.75 -13.31
CA MET A 14 6.60 4.73 -13.55
C MET A 14 7.26 6.07 -13.20
N LEU A 15 6.65 7.18 -13.58
CA LEU A 15 7.15 8.51 -13.20
C LEU A 15 7.10 8.72 -11.69
N PHE A 16 6.02 8.28 -11.06
CA PHE A 16 5.88 8.32 -9.61
C PHE A 16 6.97 7.49 -8.92
N TYR A 17 7.21 6.28 -9.39
CA TYR A 17 8.28 5.44 -8.88
C TYR A 17 9.65 6.11 -8.99
N ARG A 18 9.96 6.73 -10.13
CA ARG A 18 11.22 7.45 -10.32
C ARG A 18 11.36 8.67 -9.42
N ALA A 19 10.27 9.40 -9.22
CA ALA A 19 10.27 10.63 -8.40
C ALA A 19 10.33 10.33 -6.91
N GLU A 20 9.57 9.34 -6.45
CA GLU A 20 9.33 9.11 -5.02
C GLU A 20 10.02 7.85 -4.50
N GLY A 21 10.50 6.98 -5.36
CA GLY A 21 11.08 5.69 -4.97
C GLY A 21 10.07 4.70 -4.41
N ILE A 22 8.78 4.95 -4.57
CA ILE A 22 7.72 4.07 -4.08
C ILE A 22 7.32 3.11 -5.18
N ALA A 23 7.48 1.83 -4.91
CA ALA A 23 7.15 0.76 -5.84
C ALA A 23 5.63 0.63 -6.04
N PHE A 24 5.21 0.00 -7.12
CA PHE A 24 3.80 -0.11 -7.46
C PHE A 24 3.45 -1.44 -8.12
N SER A 25 2.17 -1.80 -8.04
CA SER A 25 1.56 -2.92 -8.75
C SER A 25 0.18 -2.51 -9.27
N LEU A 26 -0.18 -3.01 -10.43
CA LEU A 26 -1.46 -2.73 -11.08
C LEU A 26 -2.24 -4.03 -11.21
N TYR A 27 -3.49 -4.02 -10.72
CA TYR A 27 -4.40 -5.15 -10.75
C TYR A 27 -5.65 -4.81 -11.56
N ASP A 28 -6.14 -5.78 -12.32
CA ASP A 28 -7.40 -5.62 -13.05
C ASP A 28 -8.64 -5.77 -12.14
N ALA A 29 -9.83 -5.64 -12.72
CA ALA A 29 -11.09 -5.72 -11.99
C ALA A 29 -11.32 -7.11 -11.35
N ASP A 30 -10.68 -8.16 -11.85
CA ASP A 30 -10.75 -9.52 -11.31
C ASP A 30 -9.66 -9.77 -10.23
N GLY A 31 -8.85 -8.76 -9.92
CA GLY A 31 -7.77 -8.87 -8.95
C GLY A 31 -6.51 -9.55 -9.48
N ILE A 32 -6.39 -9.69 -10.79
CA ILE A 32 -5.22 -10.29 -11.43
C ILE A 32 -4.15 -9.22 -11.65
N CYS A 33 -2.93 -9.50 -11.19
CA CYS A 33 -1.80 -8.58 -11.38
C CYS A 33 -1.43 -8.47 -12.86
N GLN A 34 -1.53 -7.27 -13.39
CA GLN A 34 -1.18 -6.96 -14.77
C GLN A 34 0.23 -6.39 -14.90
N LEU A 35 0.72 -5.73 -13.86
CA LEU A 35 2.05 -5.15 -13.83
C LEU A 35 2.53 -5.07 -12.38
N GLN A 36 3.74 -5.54 -12.15
CA GLN A 36 4.37 -5.51 -10.83
C GLN A 36 5.78 -4.95 -10.93
N TYR A 37 6.03 -3.92 -10.14
CA TYR A 37 7.34 -3.25 -10.11
C TYR A 37 8.05 -3.43 -8.76
N THR A 38 7.72 -4.50 -8.07
CA THR A 38 8.37 -4.88 -6.81
C THR A 38 8.41 -6.40 -6.69
N VAL A 39 9.25 -6.89 -5.80
CA VAL A 39 9.23 -8.29 -5.36
C VAL A 39 8.12 -8.49 -4.31
N ALA A 40 6.96 -7.85 -4.50
CA ALA A 40 5.84 -8.11 -3.59
C ALA A 40 5.26 -9.51 -3.88
N PRO A 41 5.05 -10.33 -2.87
CA PRO A 41 4.57 -11.68 -3.05
C PRO A 41 3.10 -11.68 -3.47
N ASP A 42 2.82 -12.36 -4.55
CA ASP A 42 1.54 -12.34 -5.27
C ASP A 42 0.31 -12.77 -4.46
N ARG A 43 0.48 -13.58 -3.42
CA ARG A 43 -0.67 -14.21 -2.77
C ARG A 43 -1.19 -13.47 -1.54
N ASN A 44 -0.35 -12.74 -0.83
CA ASN A 44 -0.73 -12.16 0.45
C ASN A 44 -0.89 -10.65 0.42
N THR A 45 -0.36 -9.99 -0.58
CA THR A 45 -0.74 -8.62 -0.88
C THR A 45 -2.25 -8.54 -1.06
N GLN A 46 -2.84 -9.49 -1.78
CA GLN A 46 -4.29 -9.57 -1.94
C GLN A 46 -5.04 -9.82 -0.62
N SER A 47 -4.54 -10.68 0.27
CA SER A 47 -5.21 -10.93 1.55
C SER A 47 -5.12 -9.77 2.52
N LEU A 48 -3.99 -9.05 2.52
CA LEU A 48 -3.85 -7.79 3.27
C LEU A 48 -4.84 -6.73 2.76
N PHE A 49 -5.11 -6.73 1.46
CA PHE A 49 -6.00 -5.76 0.82
C PHE A 49 -7.47 -6.16 0.85
N GLN A 50 -7.79 -7.46 0.94
CA GLN A 50 -9.16 -7.93 1.16
C GLN A 50 -9.67 -7.60 2.56
N ALA A 51 -8.78 -7.44 3.53
CA ALA A 51 -9.13 -7.03 4.88
C ALA A 51 -9.51 -5.54 5.00
N SER A 52 -9.33 -4.75 3.96
CA SER A 52 -9.77 -3.37 3.96
C SER A 52 -11.30 -3.31 3.76
N VAL A 53 -11.99 -3.10 4.85
CA VAL A 53 -13.46 -3.19 4.98
C VAL A 53 -14.20 -1.99 4.36
N ARG A 54 -13.52 -1.10 3.63
CA ARG A 54 -14.14 0.15 3.17
C ARG A 54 -13.93 0.36 1.67
N ASP A 55 -15.02 0.63 0.97
CA ASP A 55 -15.05 1.11 -0.42
C ASP A 55 -14.52 2.55 -0.52
N CYS A 56 -13.29 2.76 -0.10
CA CYS A 56 -12.62 4.04 -0.25
C CYS A 56 -11.81 4.05 -1.54
N ALA A 57 -11.86 5.17 -2.25
CA ALA A 57 -11.06 5.36 -3.46
C ALA A 57 -9.56 5.26 -3.17
N LEU A 58 -9.13 5.68 -1.99
CA LEU A 58 -7.76 5.54 -1.50
C LEU A 58 -7.80 5.03 -0.06
N ASP A 59 -7.08 3.96 0.20
CA ASP A 59 -6.93 3.38 1.52
C ASP A 59 -5.46 3.10 1.83
N ILE A 60 -5.01 3.44 3.05
CA ILE A 60 -3.69 3.11 3.53
C ILE A 60 -3.78 1.94 4.49
N ILE A 61 -3.01 0.91 4.21
CA ILE A 61 -2.97 -0.33 4.97
C ILE A 61 -1.59 -0.45 5.59
N SER A 62 -1.56 -0.50 6.91
CA SER A 62 -0.34 -0.78 7.68
C SER A 62 -0.32 -2.22 8.11
N SER A 63 0.80 -2.87 7.90
CA SER A 63 1.04 -4.22 8.39
C SER A 63 1.62 -4.22 9.81
N PRO A 64 1.58 -5.34 10.55
CA PRO A 64 2.24 -5.46 11.84
C PRO A 64 3.75 -5.21 11.81
N SER A 65 4.41 -5.42 10.67
CA SER A 65 5.82 -5.06 10.47
C SER A 65 6.06 -3.57 10.29
N HIS A 66 5.00 -2.74 10.34
CA HIS A 66 5.00 -1.31 10.08
C HIS A 66 5.28 -0.91 8.63
N ALA A 67 5.31 -1.87 7.70
CA ALA A 67 5.27 -1.56 6.29
C ALA A 67 3.88 -1.07 5.90
N ALA A 68 3.80 0.00 5.16
CA ALA A 68 2.54 0.59 4.74
C ALA A 68 2.39 0.55 3.22
N TYR A 69 1.17 0.31 2.78
CA TYR A 69 0.77 0.30 1.38
C TYR A 69 -0.41 1.23 1.17
N ALA A 70 -0.52 1.83 0.01
CA ALA A 70 -1.72 2.55 -0.39
C ALA A 70 -2.40 1.82 -1.54
N LYS A 71 -3.68 1.56 -1.37
CA LYS A 71 -4.55 0.96 -2.37
C LYS A 71 -5.43 2.04 -2.97
N MET A 72 -5.43 2.13 -4.29
CA MET A 72 -6.29 3.05 -5.04
C MET A 72 -7.26 2.26 -5.89
N LEU A 73 -8.55 2.54 -5.74
CA LEU A 73 -9.59 1.97 -6.57
C LEU A 73 -9.90 2.93 -7.72
N LEU A 74 -9.65 2.50 -8.93
CA LEU A 74 -9.87 3.28 -10.15
C LEU A 74 -11.27 3.07 -10.70
N ASN A 75 -11.73 3.99 -11.53
CA ASN A 75 -12.93 3.81 -12.32
C ASN A 75 -12.81 2.58 -13.22
N GLY A 76 -13.80 1.70 -13.18
CA GLY A 76 -13.79 0.43 -13.90
C GLY A 76 -13.30 -0.76 -13.06
N GLY A 77 -13.01 -0.56 -11.77
CA GLY A 77 -12.66 -1.63 -10.82
C GLY A 77 -11.19 -2.03 -10.79
N TRP A 78 -10.34 -1.42 -11.59
CA TRP A 78 -8.90 -1.64 -11.51
C TRP A 78 -8.33 -1.02 -10.25
N GLN A 79 -7.19 -1.55 -9.78
CA GLN A 79 -6.57 -1.11 -8.54
C GLN A 79 -5.08 -0.86 -8.75
N ILE A 80 -4.60 0.23 -8.17
CA ILE A 80 -3.16 0.48 -8.02
C ILE A 80 -2.81 0.29 -6.56
N ILE A 81 -1.74 -0.44 -6.32
CA ILE A 81 -1.16 -0.59 -4.99
C ILE A 81 0.25 -0.03 -5.05
N ILE A 82 0.54 0.94 -4.19
CA ILE A 82 1.87 1.51 -4.04
C ILE A 82 2.44 1.17 -2.67
N GLY A 83 3.74 0.95 -2.62
CA GLY A 83 4.45 0.58 -1.39
C GLY A 83 5.38 -0.60 -1.62
N PRO A 84 6.05 -1.08 -0.58
CA PRO A 84 5.92 -0.58 0.78
C PRO A 84 6.62 0.76 1.02
N VAL A 85 6.11 1.53 1.94
CA VAL A 85 6.86 2.58 2.64
C VAL A 85 7.03 2.16 4.10
N TYR A 86 8.04 2.66 4.75
CA TYR A 86 8.34 2.24 6.10
C TYR A 86 8.61 3.46 6.98
N ASN A 87 8.02 3.48 8.16
CA ASN A 87 8.27 4.53 9.15
C ASN A 87 8.98 3.92 10.36
N GLY A 88 10.31 4.11 10.43
CA GLY A 88 11.12 3.60 11.53
C GLY A 88 12.41 2.92 11.07
N ARG A 89 13.01 2.13 11.97
CA ARG A 89 14.22 1.36 11.70
C ARG A 89 13.88 -0.06 11.23
N ILE A 90 14.57 -0.48 10.18
CA ILE A 90 14.47 -1.85 9.68
C ILE A 90 15.49 -2.71 10.45
N SER A 91 14.98 -3.71 11.15
CA SER A 91 15.78 -4.71 11.87
C SER A 91 15.61 -6.10 11.25
N ALA A 92 16.42 -7.07 11.71
CA ALA A 92 16.25 -8.46 11.29
C ALA A 92 14.86 -9.00 11.67
N THR A 93 14.31 -8.59 12.80
CA THR A 93 12.95 -8.94 13.23
C THR A 93 11.89 -8.35 12.27
N THR A 94 12.09 -7.12 11.83
CA THR A 94 11.23 -6.46 10.84
C THR A 94 11.21 -7.24 9.53
N VAL A 95 12.37 -7.63 9.02
CA VAL A 95 12.49 -8.43 7.79
C VAL A 95 11.78 -9.76 7.95
N GLN A 96 11.97 -10.44 9.07
CA GLN A 96 11.32 -11.72 9.34
C GLN A 96 9.78 -11.57 9.40
N SER A 97 9.27 -10.56 10.09
CA SER A 97 7.84 -10.28 10.15
C SER A 97 7.26 -9.98 8.77
N TYR A 98 7.98 -9.20 7.97
CA TYR A 98 7.58 -8.89 6.60
C TYR A 98 7.53 -10.15 5.72
N MET A 99 8.52 -11.02 5.84
CA MET A 99 8.55 -12.28 5.11
C MET A 99 7.37 -13.20 5.49
N GLU A 100 7.05 -13.29 6.78
CA GLU A 100 5.91 -14.07 7.28
C GLU A 100 4.58 -13.51 6.78
N GLU A 101 4.37 -12.21 6.89
CA GLU A 101 3.16 -11.52 6.40
C GLU A 101 2.95 -11.75 4.91
N CYS A 102 4.03 -11.74 4.16
CA CYS A 102 4.02 -11.84 2.72
C CYS A 102 4.22 -13.27 2.21
N ALA A 103 4.31 -14.28 3.08
CA ALA A 103 4.61 -15.68 2.76
C ALA A 103 5.82 -15.85 1.82
N ILE A 104 6.84 -15.02 2.01
CA ILE A 104 8.09 -15.10 1.25
C ILE A 104 8.93 -16.25 1.79
N SER A 105 9.45 -17.08 0.90
CA SER A 105 10.32 -18.19 1.28
C SER A 105 11.68 -17.69 1.80
N SER A 106 12.34 -18.48 2.63
CA SER A 106 13.67 -18.17 3.16
C SER A 106 14.73 -17.96 2.07
N THR A 107 14.54 -18.57 0.89
CA THR A 107 15.42 -18.37 -0.27
C THR A 107 15.34 -16.97 -0.86
N GLN A 108 14.26 -16.23 -0.58
CA GLN A 108 14.01 -14.87 -1.06
C GLN A 108 14.30 -13.81 0.02
N LYS A 109 14.93 -14.18 1.12
CA LYS A 109 15.22 -13.27 2.24
C LYS A 109 16.00 -12.03 1.79
N ASN A 110 17.00 -12.19 0.96
CA ASN A 110 17.79 -11.06 0.46
C ASN A 110 16.97 -10.10 -0.40
N ALA A 111 16.06 -10.63 -1.22
CA ALA A 111 15.14 -9.82 -2.00
C ALA A 111 14.16 -9.03 -1.11
N ALA A 112 13.59 -9.67 -0.10
CA ALA A 112 12.71 -9.03 0.88
C ALA A 112 13.44 -7.93 1.67
N SER A 113 14.65 -8.21 2.12
CA SER A 113 15.51 -7.25 2.82
C SER A 113 15.81 -6.04 1.94
N SER A 114 16.14 -6.26 0.67
CA SER A 114 16.41 -5.18 -0.30
C SER A 114 15.17 -4.32 -0.55
N VAL A 115 13.99 -4.91 -0.63
CA VAL A 115 12.73 -4.17 -0.80
C VAL A 115 12.50 -3.25 0.39
N LEU A 116 12.66 -3.74 1.62
CA LEU A 116 12.47 -2.93 2.82
C LEU A 116 13.55 -1.86 2.97
N GLU A 117 14.81 -2.19 2.70
CA GLU A 117 15.92 -1.24 2.78
C GLU A 117 15.81 -0.11 1.75
N SER A 118 15.28 -0.41 0.57
CA SER A 118 15.04 0.59 -0.47
C SER A 118 13.70 1.31 -0.32
N ALA A 119 12.80 0.84 0.56
CA ALA A 119 11.53 1.48 0.80
C ALA A 119 11.71 2.88 1.40
N PRO A 120 11.01 3.90 0.88
CA PRO A 120 11.08 5.23 1.45
C PRO A 120 10.63 5.25 2.91
N ASN A 121 11.34 6.01 3.73
CA ASN A 121 10.97 6.23 5.12
C ASN A 121 10.05 7.46 5.18
N LEU A 122 8.75 7.21 5.30
CA LEU A 122 7.71 8.23 5.30
C LEU A 122 6.74 7.97 6.45
N ASN A 123 6.25 9.04 7.07
CA ASN A 123 5.09 8.90 7.96
C ASN A 123 3.81 8.71 7.12
N LEU A 124 2.73 8.26 7.77
CA LEU A 124 1.48 7.92 7.08
C LEU A 124 0.84 9.15 6.41
N LEU A 125 0.98 10.33 6.98
CA LEU A 125 0.44 11.55 6.41
C LEU A 125 1.16 11.95 5.11
N GLU A 126 2.49 11.95 5.12
CA GLU A 126 3.30 12.20 3.93
C GLU A 126 3.01 11.16 2.84
N PHE A 127 2.87 9.91 3.23
CA PHE A 127 2.54 8.83 2.29
C PHE A 127 1.14 9.04 1.68
N PHE A 128 0.17 9.41 2.51
CA PHE A 128 -1.17 9.73 2.01
C PHE A 128 -1.14 10.86 0.98
N ASP A 129 -0.46 11.95 1.28
CA ASP A 129 -0.39 13.10 0.37
C ASP A 129 0.20 12.72 -0.98
N LYS A 130 1.25 11.90 -0.99
CA LYS A 130 1.86 11.41 -2.23
C LYS A 130 0.92 10.48 -3.00
N ALA A 131 0.25 9.57 -2.30
CA ALA A 131 -0.74 8.67 -2.88
C ALA A 131 -1.94 9.43 -3.46
N ALA A 132 -2.44 10.42 -2.74
CA ALA A 132 -3.55 11.27 -3.19
C ALA A 132 -3.17 12.08 -4.44
N TYR A 133 -1.94 12.55 -4.53
CA TYR A 133 -1.43 13.22 -5.72
C TYR A 133 -1.41 12.28 -6.93
N LEU A 134 -0.90 11.07 -6.78
CA LEU A 134 -0.92 10.08 -7.85
C LEU A 134 -2.36 9.75 -8.28
N TYR A 135 -3.25 9.56 -7.33
CA TYR A 135 -4.67 9.31 -7.59
C TYR A 135 -5.30 10.44 -8.42
N TYR A 136 -5.02 11.68 -8.07
CA TYR A 136 -5.47 12.84 -8.84
C TYR A 136 -4.95 12.81 -10.28
N CYS A 137 -3.68 12.48 -10.47
CA CYS A 137 -3.08 12.37 -11.81
C CYS A 137 -3.71 11.26 -12.65
N VAL A 138 -4.14 10.17 -12.01
CA VAL A 138 -4.74 9.01 -12.70
C VAL A 138 -6.21 9.22 -13.03
N ASP A 139 -7.03 9.57 -12.04
CA ASP A 139 -8.50 9.67 -12.18
C ASP A 139 -9.05 11.11 -12.11
N GLY A 140 -8.22 12.10 -11.83
CA GLY A 140 -8.61 13.50 -11.83
C GLY A 140 -9.47 13.94 -10.66
N GLU A 141 -9.65 13.11 -9.65
CA GLU A 141 -10.42 13.43 -8.44
C GLU A 141 -9.51 13.92 -7.33
N ILE A 142 -9.92 15.00 -6.66
CA ILE A 142 -9.27 15.51 -5.47
C ILE A 142 -9.93 14.84 -4.27
N LEU A 143 -9.13 14.15 -3.45
CA LEU A 143 -9.61 13.56 -2.21
C LEU A 143 -9.67 14.63 -1.13
N ASP A 144 -10.78 14.68 -0.39
CA ASP A 144 -10.94 15.62 0.72
C ASP A 144 -10.08 15.17 1.91
N PRO A 145 -9.06 15.96 2.31
CA PRO A 145 -8.22 15.62 3.45
C PRO A 145 -9.01 15.47 4.76
N ALA A 146 -10.09 16.23 4.94
CA ALA A 146 -10.91 16.16 6.15
C ALA A 146 -11.57 14.79 6.30
N ILE A 147 -12.13 14.24 5.21
CA ILE A 147 -12.71 12.88 5.21
C ILE A 147 -11.64 11.85 5.56
N TYR A 148 -10.45 11.99 5.02
CA TYR A 148 -9.33 11.09 5.32
C TYR A 148 -8.92 11.16 6.79
N PHE A 149 -8.78 12.34 7.36
CA PHE A 149 -8.42 12.52 8.77
C PHE A 149 -9.48 11.89 9.69
N ASP A 150 -10.76 12.06 9.40
CA ASP A 150 -11.83 11.42 10.15
C ASP A 150 -11.73 9.90 10.10
N LEU A 151 -11.40 9.33 8.93
CA LEU A 151 -11.18 7.89 8.77
C LEU A 151 -9.94 7.40 9.54
N MET A 152 -8.88 8.18 9.60
CA MET A 152 -7.68 7.85 10.37
C MET A 152 -7.94 7.88 11.87
N GLU A 153 -8.67 8.87 12.38
CA GLU A 153 -9.09 8.94 13.78
C GLU A 153 -9.95 7.74 14.17
N ASP A 154 -10.91 7.38 13.33
CA ASP A 154 -11.75 6.19 13.54
C ASP A 154 -10.92 4.91 13.62
N ARG A 155 -9.90 4.77 12.80
CA ARG A 155 -8.99 3.62 12.84
C ARG A 155 -8.14 3.59 14.11
N GLU A 156 -7.58 4.72 14.51
CA GLU A 156 -6.81 4.83 15.75
C GLU A 156 -7.68 4.52 16.95
N ASN A 157 -8.89 5.04 17.00
CA ASN A 157 -9.86 4.77 18.05
C ASN A 157 -10.26 3.29 18.11
N LEU A 158 -10.48 2.65 16.98
CA LEU A 158 -10.75 1.21 16.90
C LEU A 158 -9.54 0.39 17.37
N SER A 159 -8.34 0.75 16.99
CA SER A 159 -7.09 0.11 17.41
C SER A 159 -6.90 0.23 18.92
N VAL A 160 -7.08 1.41 19.48
CA VAL A 160 -7.01 1.67 20.93
C VAL A 160 -8.10 0.88 21.68
N GLY A 161 -9.32 0.85 21.15
CA GLY A 161 -10.41 0.06 21.71
C GLY A 161 -10.11 -1.43 21.75
N CYS A 162 -9.55 -1.99 20.70
CA CYS A 162 -9.11 -3.39 20.66
C CYS A 162 -8.01 -3.68 21.68
N ASN A 163 -7.03 -2.80 21.80
CA ASN A 163 -5.94 -2.94 22.78
C ASN A 163 -6.44 -2.88 24.22
N VAL A 164 -7.37 -1.98 24.51
CA VAL A 164 -7.99 -1.88 25.84
C VAL A 164 -8.80 -3.14 26.17
N ALA A 165 -9.56 -3.66 25.22
CA ALA A 165 -10.31 -4.91 25.39
C ALA A 165 -9.40 -6.11 25.64
N GLN A 166 -8.26 -6.20 24.95
CA GLN A 166 -7.26 -7.26 25.18
C GLN A 166 -6.57 -7.13 26.54
N THR A 167 -6.39 -5.93 27.05
CA THR A 167 -5.74 -5.67 28.34
C THR A 167 -6.69 -5.95 29.52
N MET A 168 -7.99 -5.86 29.31
CA MET A 168 -9.03 -6.12 30.32
C MET A 168 -9.43 -7.59 30.43
N MET A 169 -9.00 -8.43 29.51
CA MET A 169 -9.18 -9.88 29.54
C MET A 169 -7.93 -10.60 30.08
#